data_a3236d86b4c0873cfef64c0f6dd71dbe
#
_entry.id   a3236d86b4c0873cfef64c0f6dd71dbe
#
_cell.length_a   1.000
_cell.length_b   1.000
_cell.length_c   1.000
_cell.angle_alpha   90.00
_cell.angle_beta   90.00
_cell.angle_gamma   90.00
#
_symmetry.space_group_name_H-M   'P 1'
#
loop_
_entity.id
_entity.type
_entity.pdbx_description
1 polymer ?
#
loop_
_entity_poly.entity_id
_entity_poly.type
_entity_poly.pdbx_seq_one_letter_code
_entity_poly.pdbx_strand_id
1 'polypeptide(L)'
;MKEIFAALPTRELSDTNNMILIDTCFFIHTFENQKESKLKELIQKFDVGMTSFNVEEFLFKEHCVDERVREYARKLLKSHPITLINIDVHPGDRDKEKIFVNSIDPDLLREVPDASDAVLMSVAIKTDSTVLTKDKHHLFTIKLENYVKKYNIKIYKEYHDIFNQAQDL
;
A
#
# COMPACT_ATOMS: atom_id res chain seq x y z
N MET A 1 11.04 3.59 13.89
CA MET A 1 9.96 3.91 12.92
C MET A 1 8.60 4.08 13.58
N LYS A 2 8.27 3.31 14.63
CA LYS A 2 6.95 3.35 15.30
C LYS A 2 6.44 4.78 15.62
N GLU A 3 7.26 5.63 16.23
CA GLU A 3 6.88 7.01 16.56
C GLU A 3 6.58 7.86 15.32
N ILE A 4 7.29 7.62 14.23
CA ILE A 4 7.07 8.35 12.97
C ILE A 4 5.70 7.98 12.39
N PHE A 5 5.39 6.69 12.30
CA PHE A 5 4.08 6.26 11.81
C PHE A 5 2.93 6.74 12.72
N ALA A 6 3.12 6.70 14.05
CA ALA A 6 2.11 7.19 14.99
C ALA A 6 1.82 8.70 14.87
N ALA A 7 2.74 9.47 14.29
CA ALA A 7 2.59 10.92 14.08
C ALA A 7 1.99 11.27 12.70
N LEU A 8 1.77 10.31 11.82
CA LEU A 8 1.19 10.56 10.50
C LEU A 8 -0.31 10.85 10.58
N PRO A 9 -0.84 11.64 9.64
CA PRO A 9 -2.29 11.84 9.54
C PRO A 9 -3.00 10.49 9.29
N THR A 10 -4.09 10.26 9.98
CA THR A 10 -4.86 9.01 9.90
C THR A 10 -6.26 9.29 9.36
N ARG A 11 -6.76 8.39 8.51
CA ARG A 11 -8.16 8.36 8.05
C ARG A 11 -8.77 7.00 8.33
N GLU A 12 -10.06 6.97 8.60
CA GLU A 12 -10.82 5.72 8.64
C GLU A 12 -11.07 5.20 7.22
N LEU A 13 -11.26 3.91 7.09
CA LEU A 13 -11.54 3.27 5.80
C LEU A 13 -12.78 3.87 5.12
N SER A 14 -13.82 4.22 5.88
CA SER A 14 -15.05 4.86 5.38
C SER A 14 -14.84 6.24 4.78
N ASP A 15 -13.80 6.95 5.23
CA ASP A 15 -13.51 8.35 4.85
C ASP A 15 -12.40 8.43 3.79
N THR A 16 -12.04 7.27 3.24
CA THR A 16 -10.95 7.13 2.28
C THR A 16 -11.50 6.81 0.90
N ASN A 17 -11.02 7.53 -0.11
CA ASN A 17 -11.38 7.29 -1.51
C ASN A 17 -10.30 7.79 -2.46
N ASN A 18 -10.10 7.08 -3.57
CA ASN A 18 -9.30 7.50 -4.72
C ASN A 18 -7.85 7.89 -4.39
N MET A 19 -7.17 7.06 -3.60
CA MET A 19 -5.79 7.26 -3.18
C MET A 19 -4.80 6.39 -4.01
N ILE A 20 -3.52 6.65 -3.81
CA ILE A 20 -2.45 5.74 -4.20
C ILE A 20 -1.98 5.01 -2.94
N LEU A 21 -2.24 3.72 -2.86
CA LEU A 21 -1.84 2.86 -1.75
C LEU A 21 -0.47 2.26 -2.03
N ILE A 22 0.45 2.43 -1.09
CA ILE A 22 1.79 1.85 -1.18
C ILE A 22 1.85 0.57 -0.33
N ASP A 23 2.26 -0.51 -0.97
CA ASP A 23 2.56 -1.77 -0.31
C ASP A 23 3.89 -1.69 0.47
N THR A 24 4.03 -2.51 1.52
CA THR A 24 5.22 -2.60 2.37
C THR A 24 6.48 -2.87 1.55
N CYS A 25 6.43 -3.82 0.61
CA CYS A 25 7.59 -4.16 -0.22
C CYS A 25 7.97 -3.02 -1.17
N PHE A 26 7.01 -2.26 -1.70
CA PHE A 26 7.28 -1.10 -2.53
C PHE A 26 7.88 0.06 -1.73
N PHE A 27 7.36 0.28 -0.52
CA PHE A 27 7.88 1.29 0.41
C PHE A 27 9.36 1.04 0.72
N ILE A 28 9.73 -0.18 1.14
CA ILE A 28 11.12 -0.56 1.41
C ILE A 28 11.99 -0.39 0.16
N HIS A 29 11.54 -0.93 -0.98
CA HIS A 29 12.24 -0.86 -2.25
C HIS A 29 12.56 0.58 -2.69
N THR A 30 11.68 1.54 -2.39
CA THR A 30 11.89 2.97 -2.69
C THR A 30 13.18 3.48 -2.07
N PHE A 31 13.42 3.18 -0.80
CA PHE A 31 14.60 3.68 -0.08
C PHE A 31 15.86 2.84 -0.35
N GLU A 32 15.72 1.53 -0.53
CA GLU A 32 16.83 0.67 -0.95
C GLU A 32 17.43 1.09 -2.29
N ASN A 33 16.60 1.59 -3.19
CA ASN A 33 17.00 1.99 -4.55
C ASN A 33 17.11 3.51 -4.72
N GLN A 34 17.19 4.28 -3.63
CA GLN A 34 17.40 5.72 -3.63
C GLN A 34 16.37 6.48 -4.50
N LYS A 35 15.10 6.04 -4.43
CA LYS A 35 13.97 6.63 -5.19
C LYS A 35 13.13 7.59 -4.35
N GLU A 36 13.66 8.15 -3.24
CA GLU A 36 12.95 9.05 -2.33
C GLU A 36 12.41 10.30 -3.05
N SER A 37 13.15 10.81 -4.03
CA SER A 37 12.71 11.95 -4.84
C SER A 37 11.44 11.64 -5.63
N LYS A 38 11.27 10.40 -6.09
CA LYS A 38 10.06 9.95 -6.80
C LYS A 38 8.88 9.80 -5.86
N LEU A 39 9.11 9.28 -4.65
CA LEU A 39 8.05 9.21 -3.64
C LEU A 39 7.62 10.62 -3.20
N LYS A 40 8.58 11.53 -3.02
CA LYS A 40 8.28 12.94 -2.73
C LYS A 40 7.43 13.59 -3.83
N GLU A 41 7.80 13.39 -5.10
CA GLU A 41 7.05 13.89 -6.25
C GLU A 41 5.63 13.31 -6.26
N LEU A 42 5.48 12.01 -5.95
CA LEU A 42 4.18 11.35 -5.88
C LEU A 42 3.29 11.96 -4.79
N ILE A 43 3.82 12.16 -3.57
CA ILE A 43 3.09 12.75 -2.45
C ILE A 43 2.68 14.20 -2.74
N GLN A 44 3.46 14.94 -3.52
CA GLN A 44 3.13 16.33 -3.89
C GLN A 44 2.00 16.41 -4.93
N LYS A 45 1.80 15.38 -5.73
CA LYS A 45 0.83 15.38 -6.84
C LYS A 45 -0.45 14.60 -6.52
N PHE A 46 -0.39 13.65 -5.62
CA PHE A 46 -1.46 12.70 -5.34
C PHE A 46 -1.67 12.50 -3.84
N ASP A 47 -2.87 12.06 -3.47
CA ASP A 47 -3.15 11.57 -2.12
C ASP A 47 -2.56 10.16 -1.97
N VAL A 48 -1.52 10.05 -1.15
CA VAL A 48 -0.71 8.82 -1.01
C VAL A 48 -0.86 8.28 0.40
N GLY A 49 -1.05 6.97 0.51
CA GLY A 49 -1.22 6.34 1.82
C GLY A 49 -0.69 4.92 1.92
N MET A 50 -0.65 4.45 3.16
CA MET A 50 -0.46 3.05 3.53
C MET A 50 -1.56 2.63 4.51
N THR A 51 -1.91 1.36 4.53
CA THR A 51 -2.82 0.84 5.56
C THR A 51 -2.08 0.67 6.89
N SER A 52 -2.80 0.72 8.01
CA SER A 52 -2.25 0.37 9.33
C SER A 52 -1.67 -1.05 9.32
N PHE A 53 -2.28 -1.96 8.58
CA PHE A 53 -1.80 -3.33 8.36
C PHE A 53 -0.40 -3.37 7.73
N ASN A 54 -0.18 -2.66 6.62
CA ASN A 54 1.13 -2.59 5.96
C ASN A 54 2.19 -1.91 6.84
N VAL A 55 1.79 -0.93 7.65
CA VAL A 55 2.69 -0.32 8.62
C VAL A 55 3.10 -1.31 9.70
N GLU A 56 2.19 -2.11 10.23
CA GLU A 56 2.51 -3.16 11.20
C GLU A 56 3.42 -4.23 10.59
N GLU A 57 3.16 -4.67 9.36
CA GLU A 57 4.08 -5.56 8.64
C GLU A 57 5.49 -4.99 8.52
N PHE A 58 5.60 -3.71 8.18
CA PHE A 58 6.89 -3.02 8.14
C PHE A 58 7.58 -3.05 9.50
N LEU A 59 6.87 -2.73 10.58
CA LEU A 59 7.41 -2.72 11.92
C LEU A 59 7.87 -4.11 12.39
N PHE A 60 7.18 -5.18 12.01
CA PHE A 60 7.64 -6.55 12.24
C PHE A 60 8.96 -6.86 11.54
N LYS A 61 9.14 -6.36 10.33
CA LYS A 61 10.34 -6.58 9.51
C LYS A 61 11.41 -5.51 9.70
N GLU A 62 11.16 -4.48 10.53
CA GLU A 62 12.04 -3.31 10.68
C GLU A 62 13.49 -3.68 11.02
N HIS A 63 13.69 -4.74 11.81
CA HIS A 63 15.03 -5.21 12.19
C HIS A 63 15.82 -5.80 11.00
N CYS A 64 15.15 -6.24 9.94
CA CYS A 64 15.77 -6.75 8.72
C CYS A 64 16.06 -5.64 7.69
N VAL A 65 15.54 -4.43 7.93
CA VAL A 65 15.73 -3.28 7.03
C VAL A 65 16.98 -2.52 7.41
N ASP A 66 17.83 -2.19 6.44
CA ASP A 66 19.07 -1.43 6.66
C ASP A 66 18.79 -0.11 7.41
N GLU A 67 19.68 0.27 8.34
CA GLU A 67 19.49 1.47 9.15
C GLU A 67 19.43 2.75 8.30
N ARG A 68 20.19 2.83 7.21
CA ARG A 68 20.15 3.98 6.29
C ARG A 68 18.79 4.09 5.61
N VAL A 69 18.20 2.96 5.21
CA VAL A 69 16.85 2.92 4.64
C VAL A 69 15.83 3.48 5.63
N ARG A 70 15.91 3.04 6.89
CA ARG A 70 15.05 3.54 7.96
C ARG A 70 15.24 5.04 8.22
N GLU A 71 16.48 5.53 8.16
CA GLU A 71 16.79 6.95 8.34
C GLU A 71 16.22 7.82 7.22
N TYR A 72 16.40 7.41 5.96
CA TYR A 72 15.82 8.11 4.80
C TYR A 72 14.29 8.11 4.85
N ALA A 73 13.67 6.97 5.19
CA ALA A 73 12.23 6.90 5.39
C ALA A 73 11.73 7.87 6.47
N ARG A 74 12.42 7.93 7.64
CA ARG A 74 12.09 8.90 8.70
C ARG A 74 12.16 10.34 8.22
N LYS A 75 13.23 10.71 7.51
CA LYS A 75 13.44 12.08 7.00
C LYS A 75 12.34 12.46 6.02
N LEU A 76 12.01 11.56 5.10
CA LEU A 76 10.97 11.81 4.11
C LEU A 76 9.60 11.95 4.77
N LEU A 77 9.18 10.99 5.60
CA LEU A 77 7.87 11.01 6.24
C LEU A 77 7.66 12.21 7.18
N LYS A 78 8.72 12.74 7.81
CA LYS A 78 8.65 13.98 8.60
C LYS A 78 8.38 15.21 7.76
N SER A 79 8.94 15.28 6.56
CA SER A 79 8.83 16.46 5.69
C SER A 79 7.69 16.35 4.68
N HIS A 80 7.33 15.13 4.30
CA HIS A 80 6.28 14.79 3.33
C HIS A 80 5.48 13.61 3.89
N PRO A 81 4.53 13.86 4.81
CA PRO A 81 3.75 12.80 5.43
C PRO A 81 2.80 12.16 4.39
N ILE A 82 2.69 10.84 4.47
CA ILE A 82 1.62 10.07 3.82
C ILE A 82 0.45 9.90 4.79
N THR A 83 -0.70 9.49 4.27
CA THR A 83 -1.87 9.20 5.10
C THR A 83 -1.86 7.74 5.55
N LEU A 84 -2.14 7.47 6.82
CA LEU A 84 -2.44 6.13 7.32
C LEU A 84 -3.93 5.85 7.20
N ILE A 85 -4.27 4.73 6.59
CA ILE A 85 -5.65 4.24 6.53
C ILE A 85 -5.82 3.24 7.66
N ASN A 86 -6.64 3.61 8.63
CA ASN A 86 -6.94 2.75 9.77
C ASN A 86 -7.89 1.63 9.36
N ILE A 87 -7.49 0.37 9.61
CA ILE A 87 -8.32 -0.81 9.39
C ILE A 87 -8.24 -1.73 10.60
N ASP A 88 -9.35 -2.39 10.91
CA ASP A 88 -9.49 -3.24 12.10
C ASP A 88 -9.09 -4.70 11.81
N VAL A 89 -7.88 -4.87 11.25
CA VAL A 89 -7.24 -6.16 11.03
C VAL A 89 -5.73 -6.04 11.17
N HIS A 90 -5.11 -7.02 11.82
CA HIS A 90 -3.68 -7.02 12.12
C HIS A 90 -2.96 -8.17 11.43
N PRO A 91 -1.71 -7.99 10.99
CA PRO A 91 -0.92 -9.06 10.38
C PRO A 91 -0.70 -10.25 11.30
N GLY A 92 -0.83 -11.44 10.74
CA GLY A 92 -0.59 -12.70 11.44
C GLY A 92 -1.83 -13.37 12.02
N ASP A 93 -2.99 -12.72 12.03
CA ASP A 93 -4.28 -13.34 12.35
C ASP A 93 -5.02 -13.72 11.06
N ARG A 94 -4.62 -14.85 10.49
CA ARG A 94 -5.12 -15.30 9.18
C ARG A 94 -6.65 -15.46 9.11
N ASP A 95 -7.29 -15.78 10.20
CA ASP A 95 -8.75 -15.93 10.22
C ASP A 95 -9.42 -14.56 10.14
N LYS A 96 -8.94 -13.58 10.88
CA LYS A 96 -9.43 -12.20 10.78
C LYS A 96 -9.10 -11.54 9.45
N GLU A 97 -7.91 -11.79 8.91
CA GLU A 97 -7.54 -11.34 7.55
C GLU A 97 -8.56 -11.86 6.51
N LYS A 98 -8.88 -13.16 6.53
CA LYS A 98 -9.89 -13.75 5.64
C LYS A 98 -11.29 -13.18 5.86
N ILE A 99 -11.69 -12.98 7.10
CA ILE A 99 -12.98 -12.38 7.44
C ILE A 99 -13.05 -10.96 6.88
N PHE A 100 -12.00 -10.16 7.07
CA PHE A 100 -11.90 -8.81 6.53
C PHE A 100 -12.01 -8.80 5.01
N VAL A 101 -11.21 -9.61 4.31
CA VAL A 101 -11.23 -9.72 2.85
C VAL A 101 -12.62 -10.12 2.35
N ASN A 102 -13.20 -11.17 2.93
CA ASN A 102 -14.52 -11.67 2.52
C ASN A 102 -15.65 -10.66 2.81
N SER A 103 -15.49 -9.77 3.77
CA SER A 103 -16.48 -8.72 4.04
C SER A 103 -16.56 -7.67 2.92
N ILE A 104 -15.50 -7.56 2.12
CA ILE A 104 -15.39 -6.60 1.01
C ILE A 104 -15.62 -7.29 -0.33
N ASP A 105 -14.90 -8.38 -0.58
CA ASP A 105 -15.05 -9.19 -1.80
C ASP A 105 -14.83 -10.69 -1.51
N PRO A 106 -15.89 -11.49 -1.44
CA PRO A 106 -15.79 -12.92 -1.11
C PRO A 106 -15.01 -13.76 -2.14
N ASP A 107 -14.87 -13.27 -3.35
CA ASP A 107 -14.18 -14.01 -4.42
C ASP A 107 -12.68 -13.65 -4.51
N LEU A 108 -12.24 -12.60 -3.84
CA LEU A 108 -10.86 -12.10 -3.95
C LEU A 108 -9.82 -13.14 -3.52
N LEU A 109 -10.10 -13.93 -2.48
CA LEU A 109 -9.19 -14.98 -2.00
C LEU A 109 -8.95 -16.13 -3.01
N ARG A 110 -9.77 -16.25 -4.06
CA ARG A 110 -9.53 -17.19 -5.18
C ARG A 110 -8.46 -16.65 -6.13
N GLU A 111 -8.34 -15.33 -6.20
CA GLU A 111 -7.37 -14.63 -7.05
C GLU A 111 -6.06 -14.36 -6.33
N VAL A 112 -6.14 -14.03 -5.04
CA VAL A 112 -5.02 -13.78 -4.13
C VAL A 112 -5.16 -14.74 -2.93
N PRO A 113 -4.56 -15.94 -3.01
CA PRO A 113 -4.73 -16.97 -1.96
C PRO A 113 -4.08 -16.60 -0.62
N ASP A 114 -3.06 -15.74 -0.63
CA ASP A 114 -2.48 -15.21 0.61
C ASP A 114 -3.37 -14.10 1.17
N ALA A 115 -3.92 -14.34 2.36
CA ALA A 115 -4.86 -13.42 2.98
C ALA A 115 -4.23 -12.06 3.31
N SER A 116 -2.95 -12.04 3.72
CA SER A 116 -2.24 -10.79 4.02
C SER A 116 -2.10 -9.90 2.78
N ASP A 117 -1.75 -10.48 1.62
CA ASP A 117 -1.68 -9.75 0.35
C ASP A 117 -3.08 -9.29 -0.10
N ALA A 118 -4.11 -10.12 0.14
CA ALA A 118 -5.49 -9.80 -0.19
C ALA A 118 -6.06 -8.63 0.64
N VAL A 119 -5.55 -8.38 1.86
CA VAL A 119 -5.99 -7.25 2.70
C VAL A 119 -5.77 -5.92 1.98
N LEU A 120 -4.58 -5.67 1.42
CA LEU A 120 -4.28 -4.43 0.68
C LEU A 120 -5.22 -4.27 -0.52
N MET A 121 -5.44 -5.34 -1.28
CA MET A 121 -6.34 -5.31 -2.44
C MET A 121 -7.80 -5.06 -2.03
N SER A 122 -8.24 -5.61 -0.90
CA SER A 122 -9.57 -5.33 -0.36
C SER A 122 -9.76 -3.86 -0.02
N VAL A 123 -8.75 -3.24 0.62
CA VAL A 123 -8.76 -1.80 0.89
C VAL A 123 -8.83 -1.02 -0.42
N ALA A 124 -8.00 -1.37 -1.41
CA ALA A 124 -8.02 -0.71 -2.72
C ALA A 124 -9.41 -0.79 -3.39
N ILE A 125 -10.05 -1.96 -3.37
CA ILE A 125 -11.40 -2.16 -3.92
C ILE A 125 -12.41 -1.29 -3.15
N LYS A 126 -12.35 -1.30 -1.81
CA LYS A 126 -13.30 -0.55 -0.98
C LYS A 126 -13.19 0.96 -1.16
N THR A 127 -12.01 1.46 -1.51
CA THR A 127 -11.68 2.90 -1.58
C THR A 127 -11.43 3.40 -3.01
N ASP A 128 -11.72 2.61 -4.03
CA ASP A 128 -11.44 2.92 -5.45
C ASP A 128 -10.00 3.43 -5.67
N SER A 129 -9.03 2.80 -4.98
CA SER A 129 -7.65 3.27 -4.92
C SER A 129 -6.73 2.49 -5.84
N THR A 130 -5.69 3.15 -6.31
CA THR A 130 -4.59 2.55 -7.08
C THR A 130 -3.57 1.91 -6.13
N VAL A 131 -2.96 0.79 -6.53
CA VAL A 131 -1.95 0.09 -5.72
C VAL A 131 -0.57 0.19 -6.36
N LEU A 132 0.43 0.55 -5.55
CA LEU A 132 1.86 0.43 -5.87
C LEU A 132 2.47 -0.74 -5.12
N THR A 133 2.93 -1.77 -5.84
CA THR A 133 3.54 -2.97 -5.24
C THR A 133 4.73 -3.47 -6.04
N LYS A 134 5.68 -4.12 -5.37
CA LYS A 134 6.77 -4.90 -5.98
C LYS A 134 6.55 -6.40 -5.86
N ASP A 135 5.45 -6.82 -5.24
CA ASP A 135 5.13 -8.23 -5.16
C ASP A 135 4.77 -8.79 -6.53
N LYS A 136 5.61 -9.73 -6.99
CA LYS A 136 5.44 -10.39 -8.29
C LYS A 136 4.67 -11.71 -8.20
N HIS A 137 4.47 -12.21 -6.99
CA HIS A 137 3.92 -13.54 -6.77
C HIS A 137 2.39 -13.51 -6.63
N HIS A 138 1.86 -12.55 -5.90
CA HIS A 138 0.44 -12.49 -5.57
C HIS A 138 -0.26 -11.23 -6.07
N LEU A 139 0.36 -10.05 -5.93
CA LEU A 139 -0.28 -8.76 -6.24
C LEU A 139 -0.03 -8.27 -7.67
N PHE A 140 0.95 -8.83 -8.39
CA PHE A 140 1.22 -8.43 -9.76
C PHE A 140 1.12 -9.62 -10.72
N THR A 141 -0.07 -10.15 -10.87
CA THR A 141 -0.38 -11.24 -11.80
C THR A 141 -1.41 -10.79 -12.83
N ILE A 142 -1.31 -11.30 -14.07
CA ILE A 142 -2.30 -11.03 -15.12
C ILE A 142 -3.71 -11.43 -14.67
N LYS A 143 -3.81 -12.49 -13.88
CA LYS A 143 -5.06 -12.98 -13.34
C LYS A 143 -5.72 -11.94 -12.44
N LEU A 144 -4.97 -11.41 -11.46
CA LEU A 144 -5.45 -10.38 -10.54
C LEU A 144 -5.74 -9.06 -11.26
N GLU A 145 -4.86 -8.62 -12.16
CA GLU A 145 -5.09 -7.42 -12.96
C GLU A 145 -6.41 -7.48 -13.74
N ASN A 146 -6.71 -8.63 -14.36
CA ASN A 146 -7.98 -8.82 -15.05
C ASN A 146 -9.17 -8.86 -14.09
N TYR A 147 -9.00 -9.47 -12.93
CA TYR A 147 -10.05 -9.54 -11.92
C TYR A 147 -10.45 -8.15 -11.41
N VAL A 148 -9.47 -7.30 -11.06
CA VAL A 148 -9.73 -5.98 -10.47
C VAL A 148 -10.18 -4.93 -11.49
N LYS A 149 -10.10 -5.22 -12.80
CA LYS A 149 -10.66 -4.34 -13.86
C LYS A 149 -12.15 -4.04 -13.66
N LYS A 150 -12.92 -4.99 -13.13
CA LYS A 150 -14.36 -4.80 -12.82
C LYS A 150 -14.59 -3.70 -11.77
N TYR A 151 -13.58 -3.41 -10.94
CA TYR A 151 -13.59 -2.36 -9.93
C TYR A 151 -12.86 -1.09 -10.40
N ASN A 152 -12.37 -1.06 -11.63
CA ASN A 152 -11.54 0.03 -12.17
C ASN A 152 -10.24 0.27 -11.37
N ILE A 153 -9.77 -0.73 -10.62
CA ILE A 153 -8.53 -0.66 -9.85
C ILE A 153 -7.33 -0.86 -10.76
N LYS A 154 -6.27 -0.09 -10.52
CA LYS A 154 -4.99 -0.20 -11.22
C LYS A 154 -3.89 -0.62 -10.26
N ILE A 155 -3.01 -1.50 -10.73
CA ILE A 155 -1.86 -1.99 -9.97
C ILE A 155 -0.60 -1.64 -10.75
N TYR A 156 0.35 -0.95 -10.13
CA TYR A 156 1.59 -0.51 -10.75
C TYR A 156 2.82 -1.00 -10.00
N LYS A 157 3.92 -1.20 -10.76
CA LYS A 157 5.24 -1.60 -10.24
C LYS A 157 6.20 -0.44 -10.11
N GLU A 158 5.99 0.62 -10.90
CA GLU A 158 6.94 1.69 -11.05
C GLU A 158 6.25 3.06 -10.95
N TYR A 159 6.98 4.04 -10.47
CA TYR A 159 6.50 5.41 -10.36
C TYR A 159 6.11 6.01 -11.72
N HIS A 160 6.88 5.71 -12.78
CA HIS A 160 6.63 6.30 -14.09
C HIS A 160 5.29 5.87 -14.69
N ASP A 161 4.78 4.70 -14.35
CA ASP A 161 3.48 4.22 -14.83
C ASP A 161 2.35 5.13 -14.35
N ILE A 162 2.44 5.63 -13.12
CA ILE A 162 1.45 6.57 -12.57
C ILE A 162 1.63 7.96 -13.19
N PHE A 163 2.86 8.45 -13.29
CA PHE A 163 3.11 9.79 -13.83
C PHE A 163 2.71 9.92 -15.29
N ASN A 164 2.89 8.88 -16.10
CA ASN A 164 2.51 8.88 -17.52
C ASN A 164 0.99 8.95 -17.68
N GLN A 165 0.22 8.24 -16.88
CA GLN A 165 -1.24 8.29 -16.96
C GLN A 165 -1.85 9.63 -16.52
N ALA A 166 -1.18 10.35 -15.62
CA ALA A 166 -1.63 11.68 -15.21
C ALA A 166 -1.43 12.75 -16.30
N GLN A 167 -0.69 12.45 -17.35
CA GLN A 167 -0.48 13.35 -18.50
C GLN A 167 -1.53 13.12 -19.61
N ASP A 168 -2.24 11.99 -19.58
CA ASP A 168 -3.26 11.63 -20.57
C ASP A 168 -4.70 12.04 -20.13
N LEU A 169 -4.84 12.74 -19.00
CA LEU A 169 -6.06 13.31 -18.45
C LEU A 169 -6.06 14.85 -18.54
#